data_c676f9794ab9ae5bfa5cc1afbeb7c866
#
_entry.id   c676f9794ab9ae5bfa5cc1afbeb7c866
#
_cell.length_a   1.000
_cell.length_b   1.000
_cell.length_c   1.000
_cell.angle_alpha   90.00
_cell.angle_beta   90.00
_cell.angle_gamma   90.00
#
_symmetry.space_group_name_H-M   'P 1'
#
loop_
_entity.id
_entity.type
_entity.pdbx_description
1 polymer ?
#
loop_
_entity_poly.entity_id
_entity_poly.type
_entity_poly.pdbx_seq_one_letter_code
_entity_poly.pdbx_strand_id
1 'polypeptide(L)'
;MTIEDEGNSLDGTPPEQFVPALQAAGADVIGINCSIGPAHMLEALERMAGLTPARLSAQPNAGRPRDIEGRTLYLTSPEYMASYARRFASARVRLVGGCCGTTPEHIMQIKAALTSGSTARSPVAVATPAQPAPVVTTIPRAEKSYLANALARRRWVTVVELVPPRGHSSEEAIEQARAARVKGVDAVLIPDGQTGPRLSALSLAVLIQQRTGIETVLQCSARDRGLLDLQSDLLGAHAMGVRNVVLVTGDVPLVGDYSDATAVVDVDSIGLLNAVSRFNHGTDVGGQSIGQPTAFNIGVTLNPGAEDLDREMRRFEYKLEAGADFVVTRPVFDSRSFDRVAKKLEDAKLPVLLGLRPLDSVLDAEWMANEMPGSQIPDGVMGRMRRAQSPEAAAAEGIAIARDLYAGLKGRVQGVLVTSLPGRIDRALDILD
;
A
#
# COMPACT_ATOMS: atom_id res chain seq x y z
N MET A 1 -5.75 -20.31 20.28
CA MET A 1 -6.48 -19.18 19.63
C MET A 1 -6.43 -19.34 18.13
N THR A 2 -7.45 -18.91 17.42
CA THR A 2 -7.41 -18.73 15.97
C THR A 2 -7.29 -17.24 15.70
N ILE A 3 -6.39 -16.84 14.80
CA ILE A 3 -6.11 -15.45 14.50
C ILE A 3 -6.27 -15.18 13.01
N GLU A 4 -6.50 -13.93 12.66
CA GLU A 4 -6.55 -13.45 11.29
C GLU A 4 -5.21 -12.88 10.84
N ASP A 5 -5.14 -12.40 9.60
CA ASP A 5 -3.91 -11.90 8.98
C ASP A 5 -3.21 -10.77 9.75
N GLU A 6 -3.94 -10.02 10.56
CA GLU A 6 -3.42 -8.94 11.40
C GLU A 6 -2.83 -9.45 12.74
N GLY A 7 -2.86 -10.76 12.96
CA GLY A 7 -2.38 -11.39 14.19
C GLY A 7 -3.34 -11.28 15.37
N ASN A 8 -4.54 -10.74 15.17
CA ASN A 8 -5.59 -10.63 16.18
C ASN A 8 -6.53 -11.84 16.10
N SER A 9 -7.21 -12.17 17.21
CA SER A 9 -8.27 -13.20 17.20
C SER A 9 -9.45 -12.80 16.32
N LEU A 10 -10.34 -13.76 16.01
CA LEU A 10 -11.51 -13.54 15.15
C LEU A 10 -12.46 -12.42 15.62
N ASP A 11 -12.42 -12.08 16.90
CA ASP A 11 -13.16 -10.97 17.51
C ASP A 11 -12.35 -9.67 17.62
N GLY A 12 -11.16 -9.62 16.99
CA GLY A 12 -10.27 -8.46 16.96
C GLY A 12 -9.37 -8.30 18.19
N THR A 13 -9.38 -9.25 19.15
CA THR A 13 -8.55 -9.15 20.36
C THR A 13 -7.07 -9.42 20.03
N PRO A 14 -6.14 -8.48 20.32
CA PRO A 14 -4.72 -8.65 20.02
C PRO A 14 -4.01 -9.59 21.00
N PRO A 15 -2.85 -10.16 20.62
CA PRO A 15 -2.03 -11.02 21.49
C PRO A 15 -1.72 -10.40 22.85
N GLU A 16 -1.50 -9.09 22.90
CA GLU A 16 -1.19 -8.34 24.12
C GLU A 16 -2.33 -8.38 25.15
N GLN A 17 -3.55 -8.71 24.73
CA GLN A 17 -4.70 -8.86 25.61
C GLN A 17 -5.04 -10.33 25.87
N PHE A 18 -5.13 -11.19 24.84
CA PHE A 18 -5.55 -12.57 25.04
C PHE A 18 -4.48 -13.44 25.71
N VAL A 19 -3.18 -13.17 25.50
CA VAL A 19 -2.11 -13.97 26.12
C VAL A 19 -2.09 -13.80 27.63
N PRO A 20 -2.06 -12.60 28.20
CA PRO A 20 -2.16 -12.42 29.66
C PRO A 20 -3.46 -12.97 30.25
N ALA A 21 -4.59 -12.83 29.55
CA ALA A 21 -5.88 -13.36 30.01
C ALA A 21 -5.88 -14.89 30.11
N LEU A 22 -5.35 -15.58 29.08
CA LEU A 22 -5.23 -17.04 29.10
C LEU A 22 -4.25 -17.54 30.17
N GLN A 23 -3.15 -16.81 30.36
CA GLN A 23 -2.21 -17.11 31.44
C GLN A 23 -2.84 -16.95 32.83
N ALA A 24 -3.59 -15.87 33.05
CA ALA A 24 -4.32 -15.65 34.31
C ALA A 24 -5.39 -16.71 34.56
N ALA A 25 -5.96 -17.28 33.49
CA ALA A 25 -6.90 -18.41 33.55
C ALA A 25 -6.21 -19.77 33.83
N GLY A 26 -4.87 -19.80 33.93
CA GLY A 26 -4.11 -21.01 34.29
C GLY A 26 -3.70 -21.87 33.09
N ALA A 27 -3.61 -21.31 31.87
CA ALA A 27 -3.15 -22.08 30.72
C ALA A 27 -1.66 -22.42 30.82
N ASP A 28 -1.29 -23.72 30.74
CA ASP A 28 0.09 -24.20 30.72
C ASP A 28 0.75 -24.03 29.34
N VAL A 29 -0.07 -24.01 28.28
CA VAL A 29 0.36 -23.82 26.90
C VAL A 29 -0.61 -22.87 26.21
N ILE A 30 -0.06 -21.84 25.57
CA ILE A 30 -0.85 -20.88 24.81
C ILE A 30 -0.41 -20.98 23.35
N GLY A 31 -1.35 -21.10 22.43
CA GLY A 31 -0.99 -21.30 21.03
C GLY A 31 -1.97 -20.75 20.02
N ILE A 32 -1.50 -20.78 18.79
CA ILE A 32 -2.25 -20.37 17.61
C ILE A 32 -2.43 -21.57 16.70
N ASN A 33 -3.65 -21.74 16.17
CA ASN A 33 -3.92 -22.76 15.16
C ASN A 33 -4.87 -22.26 14.09
N CYS A 34 -4.77 -22.84 12.89
CA CYS A 34 -5.65 -22.62 11.76
C CYS A 34 -5.60 -21.18 11.17
N SER A 35 -6.53 -20.86 10.28
CA SER A 35 -6.79 -19.58 9.60
C SER A 35 -5.67 -19.11 8.68
N ILE A 36 -4.45 -19.03 9.15
CA ILE A 36 -3.31 -18.46 8.44
C ILE A 36 -2.19 -19.45 8.19
N GLY A 37 -1.32 -19.12 7.23
CA GLY A 37 -0.12 -19.87 6.94
C GLY A 37 1.03 -19.62 7.95
N PRO A 38 2.17 -20.33 7.80
CA PRO A 38 3.24 -20.29 8.78
C PRO A 38 3.94 -18.94 8.91
N ALA A 39 3.96 -18.13 7.86
CA ALA A 39 4.61 -16.83 7.87
C ALA A 39 3.94 -15.84 8.84
N HIS A 40 2.65 -15.59 8.67
CA HIS A 40 1.87 -14.68 9.53
C HIS A 40 1.75 -15.22 10.96
N MET A 41 1.66 -16.54 11.10
CA MET A 41 1.66 -17.16 12.43
C MET A 41 2.95 -16.91 13.19
N LEU A 42 4.11 -16.89 12.50
CA LEU A 42 5.39 -16.60 13.14
C LEU A 42 5.41 -15.19 13.75
N GLU A 43 4.95 -14.19 13.01
CA GLU A 43 4.89 -12.79 13.48
C GLU A 43 4.07 -12.66 14.77
N ALA A 44 2.90 -13.29 14.79
CA ALA A 44 2.07 -13.30 16.00
C ALA A 44 2.72 -14.04 17.17
N LEU A 45 3.38 -15.16 16.92
CA LEU A 45 4.09 -15.94 17.95
C LEU A 45 5.31 -15.18 18.50
N GLU A 46 6.03 -14.43 17.68
CA GLU A 46 7.12 -13.55 18.12
C GLU A 46 6.60 -12.45 19.08
N ARG A 47 5.44 -11.86 18.81
CA ARG A 47 4.75 -10.93 19.73
C ARG A 47 4.38 -11.63 21.04
N MET A 48 3.78 -12.82 20.96
CA MET A 48 3.36 -13.59 22.13
C MET A 48 4.54 -14.03 23.01
N ALA A 49 5.70 -14.32 22.42
CA ALA A 49 6.87 -14.84 23.14
C ALA A 49 7.41 -13.87 24.20
N GLY A 50 7.19 -12.56 24.02
CA GLY A 50 7.54 -11.53 25.00
C GLY A 50 6.52 -11.32 26.12
N LEU A 51 5.30 -11.85 25.96
CA LEU A 51 4.16 -11.56 26.84
C LEU A 51 3.90 -12.62 27.90
N THR A 52 4.50 -13.81 27.80
CA THR A 52 4.23 -14.93 28.71
C THR A 52 5.45 -15.83 28.92
N PRO A 53 5.66 -16.37 30.13
CA PRO A 53 6.57 -17.48 30.34
C PRO A 53 5.99 -18.84 29.95
N ALA A 54 4.69 -18.97 29.68
CA ALA A 54 4.02 -20.20 29.28
C ALA A 54 4.62 -20.75 27.98
N ARG A 55 4.47 -22.06 27.77
CA ARG A 55 4.90 -22.69 26.53
C ARG A 55 4.02 -22.29 25.38
N LEU A 56 4.62 -22.03 24.21
CA LEU A 56 3.86 -21.68 23.02
C LEU A 56 3.66 -22.89 22.10
N SER A 57 2.52 -22.91 21.40
CA SER A 57 2.23 -23.89 20.35
C SER A 57 1.84 -23.23 19.03
N ALA A 58 2.20 -23.87 17.90
CA ALA A 58 1.94 -23.42 16.54
C ALA A 58 1.39 -24.54 15.67
N GLN A 59 0.21 -24.37 15.13
CA GLN A 59 -0.40 -25.29 14.16
C GLN A 59 -0.94 -24.49 12.95
N PRO A 60 -0.07 -23.99 12.05
CA PRO A 60 -0.49 -23.26 10.85
C PRO A 60 -1.18 -24.16 9.84
N ASN A 61 -1.97 -23.58 8.97
CA ASN A 61 -2.39 -24.22 7.73
C ASN A 61 -1.18 -24.43 6.81
N ALA A 62 -1.27 -25.38 5.87
CA ALA A 62 -0.29 -25.53 4.80
C ALA A 62 -0.42 -24.41 3.76
N GLY A 63 -0.28 -23.15 4.22
CA GLY A 63 -0.52 -21.94 3.47
C GLY A 63 -1.95 -21.42 3.58
N ARG A 64 -2.25 -20.35 2.82
CA ARG A 64 -3.61 -19.82 2.74
C ARG A 64 -4.50 -20.73 1.91
N PRO A 65 -5.78 -20.89 2.30
CA PRO A 65 -6.74 -21.59 1.46
C PRO A 65 -6.91 -20.86 0.12
N ARG A 66 -6.86 -21.61 -0.97
CA ARG A 66 -7.19 -21.12 -2.32
C ARG A 66 -8.40 -21.89 -2.83
N ASP A 67 -9.41 -21.17 -3.28
CA ASP A 67 -10.51 -21.79 -4.01
C ASP A 67 -10.09 -21.96 -5.47
N ILE A 68 -10.06 -23.20 -5.92
CA ILE A 68 -9.81 -23.56 -7.32
C ILE A 68 -10.96 -24.45 -7.75
N GLU A 69 -11.83 -23.96 -8.62
CA GLU A 69 -13.02 -24.66 -9.12
C GLU A 69 -13.95 -25.20 -8.00
N GLY A 70 -14.16 -24.38 -6.95
CA GLY A 70 -15.02 -24.76 -5.82
C GLY A 70 -14.37 -25.75 -4.85
N ARG A 71 -13.04 -25.99 -4.96
CA ARG A 71 -12.27 -26.81 -4.03
C ARG A 71 -11.26 -25.97 -3.29
N THR A 72 -11.29 -26.01 -1.96
CA THR A 72 -10.29 -25.36 -1.13
C THR A 72 -8.97 -26.16 -1.17
N LEU A 73 -7.93 -25.59 -1.74
CA LEU A 73 -6.60 -26.17 -1.83
C LEU A 73 -5.61 -25.41 -0.96
N TYR A 74 -4.64 -26.15 -0.40
CA TYR A 74 -3.51 -25.63 0.36
C TYR A 74 -2.24 -26.03 -0.38
N LEU A 75 -1.44 -25.04 -0.81
CA LEU A 75 -0.37 -25.25 -1.79
C LEU A 75 1.04 -25.10 -1.21
N THR A 76 1.16 -24.99 0.12
CA THR A 76 2.48 -24.88 0.76
C THR A 76 3.16 -26.26 0.80
N SER A 77 4.43 -26.29 0.38
CA SER A 77 5.20 -27.54 0.39
C SER A 77 5.65 -27.97 1.80
N PRO A 78 5.90 -29.28 2.02
CA PRO A 78 6.46 -29.78 3.25
C PRO A 78 7.78 -29.11 3.68
N GLU A 79 8.66 -28.80 2.72
CA GLU A 79 9.96 -28.16 2.95
C GLU A 79 9.78 -26.71 3.46
N TYR A 80 8.80 -25.99 2.90
CA TYR A 80 8.48 -24.64 3.35
C TYR A 80 7.99 -24.66 4.80
N MET A 81 7.04 -25.55 5.14
CA MET A 81 6.56 -25.72 6.51
C MET A 81 7.70 -26.10 7.46
N ALA A 82 8.62 -26.98 7.04
CA ALA A 82 9.80 -27.37 7.80
C ALA A 82 10.75 -26.19 8.06
N SER A 83 10.91 -25.29 7.10
CA SER A 83 11.72 -24.08 7.27
C SER A 83 11.18 -23.16 8.37
N TYR A 84 9.86 -23.00 8.43
CA TYR A 84 9.19 -22.23 9.50
C TYR A 84 9.19 -22.95 10.85
N ALA A 85 9.15 -24.28 10.88
CA ALA A 85 9.25 -25.03 12.14
C ALA A 85 10.53 -24.68 12.92
N ARG A 86 11.67 -24.52 12.24
CA ARG A 86 12.91 -24.05 12.88
C ARG A 86 12.78 -22.63 13.44
N ARG A 87 12.13 -21.75 12.71
CA ARG A 87 11.88 -20.35 13.15
C ARG A 87 10.94 -20.31 14.35
N PHE A 88 9.88 -21.13 14.36
CA PHE A 88 9.00 -21.30 15.52
C PHE A 88 9.78 -21.75 16.77
N ALA A 89 10.66 -22.72 16.62
CA ALA A 89 11.51 -23.18 17.75
C ALA A 89 12.41 -22.05 18.27
N SER A 90 12.96 -21.21 17.39
CA SER A 90 13.73 -20.02 17.76
C SER A 90 12.88 -18.98 18.48
N ALA A 91 11.60 -18.82 18.11
CA ALA A 91 10.61 -17.97 18.76
C ALA A 91 10.01 -18.58 20.04
N ARG A 92 10.68 -19.53 20.69
CA ARG A 92 10.26 -20.20 21.93
C ARG A 92 9.03 -21.11 21.83
N VAL A 93 8.56 -21.42 20.64
CA VAL A 93 7.49 -22.40 20.44
C VAL A 93 7.98 -23.80 20.80
N ARG A 94 7.20 -24.54 21.57
CA ARG A 94 7.57 -25.90 22.09
C ARG A 94 6.76 -27.01 21.47
N LEU A 95 5.61 -26.70 20.93
CA LEU A 95 4.71 -27.62 20.24
C LEU A 95 4.47 -27.13 18.83
N VAL A 96 4.94 -27.87 17.83
CA VAL A 96 4.78 -27.51 16.41
C VAL A 96 4.04 -28.63 15.70
N GLY A 97 3.03 -28.26 14.96
CA GLY A 97 2.23 -29.16 14.14
C GLY A 97 1.73 -28.46 12.88
N GLY A 98 0.56 -28.86 12.45
CA GLY A 98 -0.12 -28.23 11.32
C GLY A 98 -1.63 -28.36 11.46
N CYS A 99 -2.37 -27.62 10.65
CA CYS A 99 -3.82 -27.63 10.58
C CYS A 99 -4.29 -27.96 9.14
N CYS A 100 -5.16 -27.17 8.56
CA CYS A 100 -5.76 -27.46 7.25
C CYS A 100 -4.69 -27.60 6.15
N GLY A 101 -4.86 -28.60 5.28
CA GLY A 101 -3.94 -28.91 4.20
C GLY A 101 -2.64 -29.60 4.61
N THR A 102 -2.38 -29.76 5.91
CA THR A 102 -1.18 -30.48 6.39
C THR A 102 -1.35 -31.99 6.20
N THR A 103 -0.36 -32.60 5.57
CA THR A 103 -0.27 -34.05 5.30
C THR A 103 0.76 -34.72 6.21
N PRO A 104 0.78 -36.05 6.31
CA PRO A 104 1.83 -36.78 7.05
C PRO A 104 3.24 -36.38 6.59
N GLU A 105 3.45 -36.07 5.33
CA GLU A 105 4.74 -35.65 4.81
C GLU A 105 5.18 -34.29 5.37
N HIS A 106 4.28 -33.33 5.51
CA HIS A 106 4.55 -32.07 6.19
C HIS A 106 5.03 -32.31 7.63
N ILE A 107 4.34 -33.16 8.37
CA ILE A 107 4.73 -33.52 9.78
C ILE A 107 6.08 -34.21 9.82
N MET A 108 6.36 -35.11 8.87
CA MET A 108 7.64 -35.77 8.76
C MET A 108 8.78 -34.77 8.55
N GLN A 109 8.63 -33.83 7.64
CA GLN A 109 9.62 -32.80 7.34
C GLN A 109 9.80 -31.81 8.51
N ILE A 110 8.70 -31.40 9.16
CA ILE A 110 8.74 -30.60 10.40
C ILE A 110 9.54 -31.30 11.46
N LYS A 111 9.24 -32.57 11.72
CA LYS A 111 9.97 -33.38 12.69
C LYS A 111 11.46 -33.51 12.35
N ALA A 112 11.77 -33.84 11.10
CA ALA A 112 13.15 -33.91 10.62
C ALA A 112 13.89 -32.58 10.81
N ALA A 113 13.26 -31.45 10.50
CA ALA A 113 13.83 -30.11 10.67
C ALA A 113 14.13 -29.77 12.13
N LEU A 114 13.30 -30.23 13.06
CA LEU A 114 13.46 -29.98 14.48
C LEU A 114 14.43 -30.98 15.16
N THR A 115 14.55 -32.22 14.64
CA THR A 115 15.39 -33.28 15.23
C THR A 115 16.77 -33.35 14.60
N SER A 116 16.93 -32.95 13.33
CA SER A 116 18.25 -32.86 12.68
C SER A 116 19.02 -31.65 13.22
N GLY A 117 18.93 -31.44 14.52
CA GLY A 117 19.69 -30.46 15.26
C GLY A 117 21.17 -30.56 14.96
N SER A 118 21.59 -29.98 13.85
CA SER A 118 22.80 -29.23 13.89
C SER A 118 22.56 -28.15 14.93
N THR A 119 23.18 -28.34 16.07
CA THR A 119 23.57 -27.32 17.02
C THR A 119 24.55 -26.36 16.37
N ALA A 120 24.26 -25.84 15.22
CA ALA A 120 24.50 -24.49 14.92
C ALA A 120 23.43 -23.68 15.69
N ARG A 121 23.64 -23.66 17.03
CA ARG A 121 23.56 -22.37 17.69
C ARG A 121 24.48 -21.46 16.84
N SER A 122 23.92 -20.81 15.83
CA SER A 122 24.27 -19.40 15.70
C SER A 122 24.03 -18.90 17.10
N PRO A 123 25.05 -18.46 17.82
CA PRO A 123 24.75 -17.72 19.01
C PRO A 123 23.73 -16.69 18.51
N VAL A 124 22.48 -16.80 18.98
CA VAL A 124 21.77 -15.59 19.28
C VAL A 124 22.83 -14.87 20.09
N ALA A 125 23.52 -13.95 19.43
CA ALA A 125 24.40 -13.04 20.12
C ALA A 125 23.50 -12.62 21.27
N VAL A 126 23.83 -13.06 22.47
CA VAL A 126 23.29 -12.50 23.68
C VAL A 126 23.49 -11.05 23.40
N ALA A 127 22.37 -10.36 23.15
CA ALA A 127 22.43 -8.97 22.80
C ALA A 127 23.32 -8.39 23.86
N THR A 128 24.57 -8.14 23.50
CA THR A 128 25.47 -7.29 24.27
C THR A 128 24.55 -6.12 24.56
N PRO A 129 24.32 -5.76 25.86
CA PRO A 129 23.31 -4.77 26.21
C PRO A 129 23.41 -3.69 25.16
N ALA A 130 22.37 -3.55 24.37
CA ALA A 130 22.39 -2.84 23.09
C ALA A 130 23.10 -1.52 23.38
N GLN A 131 24.25 -1.33 22.77
CA GLN A 131 24.75 0.05 22.68
C GLN A 131 23.53 0.83 22.27
N PRO A 132 23.14 1.89 23.00
CA PRO A 132 21.94 2.64 22.71
C PRO A 132 21.95 2.85 21.21
N ALA A 133 20.95 2.28 20.51
CA ALA A 133 20.89 2.30 19.06
C ALA A 133 21.21 3.73 18.66
N PRO A 134 22.17 3.98 17.75
CA PRO A 134 22.53 5.35 17.43
C PRO A 134 21.23 6.09 17.19
N VAL A 135 21.03 7.22 17.86
CA VAL A 135 19.81 8.00 17.74
C VAL A 135 19.72 8.37 16.28
N VAL A 136 18.99 7.57 15.51
CA VAL A 136 18.80 7.79 14.09
C VAL A 136 17.90 9.01 13.96
N THR A 137 18.50 10.13 13.65
CA THR A 137 17.77 11.37 13.44
C THR A 137 16.98 11.24 12.14
N THR A 138 15.67 11.10 12.23
CA THR A 138 14.80 11.08 11.05
C THR A 138 14.83 12.42 10.35
N ILE A 139 14.75 12.42 9.03
CA ILE A 139 14.74 13.65 8.22
C ILE A 139 13.40 14.36 8.42
N PRO A 140 13.40 15.65 8.84
CA PRO A 140 12.16 16.41 9.01
C PRO A 140 11.33 16.43 7.73
N ARG A 141 9.99 16.39 7.86
CA ARG A 141 9.07 16.36 6.71
C ARG A 141 9.40 17.44 5.67
N ALA A 142 9.63 18.67 6.11
CA ALA A 142 9.90 19.80 5.22
C ALA A 142 11.23 19.69 4.44
N GLU A 143 12.11 18.76 4.81
CA GLU A 143 13.41 18.57 4.20
C GLU A 143 13.49 17.35 3.26
N LYS A 144 12.39 16.57 3.20
CA LYS A 144 12.35 15.34 2.40
C LYS A 144 12.33 15.61 0.89
N SER A 145 11.60 16.65 0.42
CA SER A 145 11.45 17.02 -0.99
C SER A 145 10.88 18.43 -1.14
N TYR A 146 10.83 18.99 -2.37
CA TYR A 146 10.15 20.26 -2.63
C TYR A 146 8.65 20.17 -2.40
N LEU A 147 8.02 19.06 -2.83
CA LEU A 147 6.60 18.79 -2.57
C LEU A 147 6.35 18.71 -1.06
N ALA A 148 7.16 17.97 -0.32
CA ALA A 148 7.04 17.86 1.14
C ALA A 148 7.21 19.20 1.83
N ASN A 149 8.16 20.04 1.39
CA ASN A 149 8.36 21.41 1.88
C ASN A 149 7.13 22.29 1.62
N ALA A 150 6.58 22.23 0.40
CA ALA A 150 5.40 22.98 0.03
C ALA A 150 4.20 22.60 0.90
N LEU A 151 3.97 21.30 1.09
CA LEU A 151 2.90 20.77 1.94
C LEU A 151 3.10 21.15 3.41
N ALA A 152 4.32 21.06 3.94
CA ALA A 152 4.63 21.45 5.31
C ALA A 152 4.40 22.95 5.56
N ARG A 153 4.67 23.80 4.57
CA ARG A 153 4.42 25.25 4.61
C ARG A 153 2.98 25.64 4.26
N ARG A 154 2.09 24.67 4.06
CA ARG A 154 0.71 24.89 3.63
C ARG A 154 0.58 25.69 2.33
N ARG A 155 1.58 25.60 1.45
CA ARG A 155 1.50 26.14 0.12
C ARG A 155 0.55 25.28 -0.72
N TRP A 156 -0.26 25.91 -1.54
CA TRP A 156 -1.07 25.19 -2.54
C TRP A 156 -0.17 24.41 -3.48
N VAL A 157 -0.50 23.15 -3.76
CA VAL A 157 0.25 22.31 -4.69
C VAL A 157 -0.64 21.68 -5.75
N THR A 158 -0.10 21.53 -6.93
CA THR A 158 -0.72 20.86 -8.08
C THR A 158 0.09 19.68 -8.52
N VAL A 159 -0.55 18.53 -8.62
CA VAL A 159 0.04 17.29 -9.13
C VAL A 159 -0.81 16.81 -10.29
N VAL A 160 -0.20 16.37 -11.39
CA VAL A 160 -0.89 15.72 -12.50
C VAL A 160 -0.39 14.30 -12.67
N GLU A 161 -1.30 13.40 -13.03
CA GLU A 161 -0.95 12.02 -13.32
C GLU A 161 -0.41 11.91 -14.74
N LEU A 162 0.68 11.16 -14.91
CA LEU A 162 1.26 10.83 -16.19
C LEU A 162 1.43 9.32 -16.28
N VAL A 163 0.54 8.70 -17.06
CA VAL A 163 0.50 7.25 -17.21
C VAL A 163 1.67 6.77 -18.04
N PRO A 164 2.44 5.75 -17.57
CA PRO A 164 3.53 5.17 -18.35
C PRO A 164 3.09 4.68 -19.72
N PRO A 165 3.86 4.93 -20.79
CA PRO A 165 3.52 4.49 -22.14
C PRO A 165 3.57 2.96 -22.28
N ARG A 166 2.82 2.41 -23.23
CA ARG A 166 3.01 1.04 -23.69
C ARG A 166 4.30 0.97 -24.50
N GLY A 167 5.16 -0.02 -24.20
CA GLY A 167 6.47 -0.15 -24.85
C GLY A 167 7.59 0.58 -24.10
N HIS A 168 8.72 0.82 -24.78
CA HIS A 168 9.97 1.29 -24.14
C HIS A 168 10.31 2.76 -24.39
N SER A 169 9.57 3.46 -25.25
CA SER A 169 9.84 4.87 -25.55
C SER A 169 9.27 5.78 -24.46
N SER A 170 10.11 6.61 -23.86
CA SER A 170 9.72 7.57 -22.83
C SER A 170 9.61 9.01 -23.33
N GLU A 171 9.93 9.29 -24.60
CA GLU A 171 10.09 10.67 -25.09
C GLU A 171 8.80 11.49 -25.00
N GLU A 172 7.66 10.91 -25.39
CA GLU A 172 6.36 11.60 -25.30
C GLU A 172 6.01 11.94 -23.85
N ALA A 173 6.22 11.00 -22.91
CA ALA A 173 5.96 11.20 -21.50
C ALA A 173 6.87 12.30 -20.90
N ILE A 174 8.13 12.38 -21.35
CA ILE A 174 9.07 13.43 -20.95
C ILE A 174 8.62 14.81 -21.47
N GLU A 175 8.16 14.90 -22.71
CA GLU A 175 7.63 16.16 -23.26
C GLU A 175 6.34 16.60 -22.54
N GLN A 176 5.45 15.67 -22.21
CA GLN A 176 4.27 15.94 -21.38
C GLN A 176 4.66 16.46 -19.98
N ALA A 177 5.68 15.88 -19.36
CA ALA A 177 6.20 16.35 -18.07
C ALA A 177 6.83 17.75 -18.17
N ARG A 178 7.52 18.06 -19.28
CA ARG A 178 8.02 19.42 -19.56
C ARG A 178 6.88 20.44 -19.69
N ALA A 179 5.84 20.08 -20.43
CA ALA A 179 4.66 20.93 -20.58
C ALA A 179 3.99 21.20 -19.22
N ALA A 180 3.85 20.18 -18.38
CA ALA A 180 3.33 20.33 -17.02
C ALA A 180 4.19 21.29 -16.18
N ARG A 181 5.51 21.15 -16.24
CA ARG A 181 6.44 22.05 -15.54
C ARG A 181 6.33 23.49 -16.00
N VAL A 182 6.24 23.72 -17.32
CA VAL A 182 6.08 25.07 -17.89
C VAL A 182 4.77 25.72 -17.41
N LYS A 183 3.71 24.95 -17.25
CA LYS A 183 2.43 25.39 -16.66
C LYS A 183 2.46 25.57 -15.14
N GLY A 184 3.59 25.34 -14.49
CA GLY A 184 3.73 25.53 -13.03
C GLY A 184 3.21 24.40 -12.17
N VAL A 185 3.04 23.21 -12.74
CA VAL A 185 2.72 21.97 -11.96
C VAL A 185 3.88 21.65 -11.03
N ASP A 186 3.60 21.37 -9.76
CA ASP A 186 4.63 21.13 -8.74
C ASP A 186 5.27 19.74 -8.86
N ALA A 187 4.50 18.71 -9.20
CA ALA A 187 5.00 17.35 -9.39
C ALA A 187 4.13 16.56 -10.37
N VAL A 188 4.69 15.49 -10.93
CA VAL A 188 3.93 14.51 -11.72
C VAL A 188 3.85 13.18 -10.98
N LEU A 189 2.64 12.62 -10.87
CA LEU A 189 2.44 11.29 -10.32
C LEU A 189 2.55 10.26 -11.44
N ILE A 190 3.37 9.23 -11.20
CA ILE A 190 3.54 8.12 -12.13
C ILE A 190 2.85 6.90 -11.52
N PRO A 191 1.69 6.47 -12.07
CA PRO A 191 0.92 5.37 -11.54
C PRO A 191 1.57 4.02 -11.85
N ASP A 192 1.46 3.09 -10.90
CA ASP A 192 1.90 1.71 -11.00
C ASP A 192 0.68 0.75 -11.01
N GLY A 193 0.85 -0.47 -11.50
CA GLY A 193 -0.23 -1.47 -11.47
C GLY A 193 -1.27 -1.33 -12.59
N GLN A 194 -0.84 -0.98 -13.79
CA GLN A 194 -1.70 -0.82 -14.97
C GLN A 194 -2.18 -2.18 -15.54
N THR A 195 -3.25 -2.14 -16.34
CA THR A 195 -3.88 -3.30 -17.00
C THR A 195 -3.07 -3.82 -18.21
N GLY A 196 -1.80 -4.16 -18.03
CA GLY A 196 -0.95 -4.72 -19.07
C GLY A 196 0.47 -4.15 -19.06
N PRO A 197 1.39 -4.70 -19.88
CA PRO A 197 2.79 -4.28 -19.89
C PRO A 197 2.95 -2.80 -20.30
N ARG A 198 3.66 -2.07 -19.46
CA ARG A 198 4.03 -0.66 -19.68
C ARG A 198 5.46 -0.43 -19.23
N LEU A 199 6.03 0.69 -19.65
CA LEU A 199 7.30 1.15 -19.08
C LEU A 199 7.16 1.22 -17.55
N SER A 200 8.17 0.71 -16.83
CA SER A 200 8.16 0.70 -15.36
C SER A 200 7.93 2.11 -14.79
N ALA A 201 7.00 2.23 -13.86
CA ALA A 201 6.70 3.50 -13.20
C ALA A 201 7.94 4.09 -12.52
N LEU A 202 8.75 3.26 -11.83
CA LEU A 202 10.01 3.67 -11.23
C LEU A 202 11.00 4.21 -12.28
N SER A 203 11.19 3.46 -13.38
CA SER A 203 12.11 3.88 -14.44
C SER A 203 11.68 5.21 -15.07
N LEU A 204 10.38 5.38 -15.33
CA LEU A 204 9.84 6.61 -15.90
C LEU A 204 9.95 7.78 -14.93
N ALA A 205 9.67 7.57 -13.63
CA ALA A 205 9.81 8.60 -12.60
C ALA A 205 11.25 9.15 -12.55
N VAL A 206 12.23 8.26 -12.56
CA VAL A 206 13.66 8.66 -12.58
C VAL A 206 14.01 9.43 -13.85
N LEU A 207 13.61 8.92 -15.02
CA LEU A 207 13.90 9.58 -16.31
C LEU A 207 13.28 10.99 -16.37
N ILE A 208 12.05 11.15 -15.94
CA ILE A 208 11.37 12.46 -15.91
C ILE A 208 12.13 13.42 -14.98
N GLN A 209 12.44 13.02 -13.74
CA GLN A 209 13.18 13.90 -12.82
C GLN A 209 14.52 14.35 -13.41
N GLN A 210 15.29 13.42 -13.95
CA GLN A 210 16.61 13.71 -14.50
C GLN A 210 16.55 14.61 -15.74
N ARG A 211 15.56 14.40 -16.63
CA ARG A 211 15.49 15.09 -17.93
C ARG A 211 14.69 16.37 -17.92
N THR A 212 13.82 16.56 -16.95
CA THR A 212 12.94 17.73 -16.87
C THR A 212 13.14 18.58 -15.62
N GLY A 213 13.68 17.98 -14.54
CA GLY A 213 13.82 18.61 -13.24
C GLY A 213 12.50 18.85 -12.50
N ILE A 214 11.36 18.31 -12.97
CA ILE A 214 10.10 18.29 -12.20
C ILE A 214 10.17 17.14 -11.19
N GLU A 215 9.68 17.34 -9.97
CA GLU A 215 9.60 16.23 -9.01
C GLU A 215 8.56 15.20 -9.46
N THR A 216 8.85 13.94 -9.16
CA THR A 216 7.90 12.85 -9.37
C THR A 216 7.36 12.32 -8.07
N VAL A 217 6.13 11.85 -8.10
CA VAL A 217 5.48 11.06 -7.06
C VAL A 217 5.32 9.65 -7.62
N LEU A 218 6.10 8.71 -7.11
CA LEU A 218 6.00 7.31 -7.54
C LEU A 218 4.83 6.66 -6.83
N GLN A 219 3.79 6.27 -7.56
CA GLN A 219 2.82 5.35 -7.00
C GLN A 219 3.45 3.96 -6.98
N CYS A 220 3.48 3.33 -5.82
CA CYS A 220 4.02 1.99 -5.64
C CYS A 220 2.91 1.04 -5.21
N SER A 221 2.63 0.05 -6.05
CA SER A 221 1.65 -0.99 -5.76
C SER A 221 2.30 -2.15 -5.03
N ALA A 222 1.70 -2.58 -3.93
CA ALA A 222 2.14 -3.77 -3.19
C ALA A 222 1.83 -5.08 -3.93
N ARG A 223 0.91 -5.03 -4.88
CA ARG A 223 0.44 -6.19 -5.60
C ARG A 223 1.38 -6.62 -6.70
N ASP A 224 1.40 -7.93 -6.97
CA ASP A 224 2.15 -8.59 -8.04
C ASP A 224 3.68 -8.47 -7.88
N ARG A 225 4.15 -8.22 -6.65
CA ARG A 225 5.56 -8.14 -6.26
C ARG A 225 5.80 -8.80 -4.92
N GLY A 226 6.97 -9.43 -4.76
CA GLY A 226 7.45 -9.91 -3.48
C GLY A 226 7.88 -8.75 -2.56
N LEU A 227 7.77 -8.94 -1.24
CA LEU A 227 8.16 -7.92 -0.26
C LEU A 227 9.64 -7.53 -0.37
N LEU A 228 10.53 -8.46 -0.74
CA LEU A 228 11.95 -8.17 -0.94
C LEU A 228 12.17 -7.31 -2.18
N ASP A 229 11.46 -7.59 -3.27
CA ASP A 229 11.54 -6.82 -4.51
C ASP A 229 11.06 -5.39 -4.28
N LEU A 230 9.93 -5.24 -3.58
CA LEU A 230 9.40 -3.92 -3.20
C LEU A 230 10.40 -3.11 -2.36
N GLN A 231 11.07 -3.74 -1.40
CA GLN A 231 12.07 -3.07 -0.58
C GLN A 231 13.29 -2.66 -1.42
N SER A 232 13.77 -3.54 -2.30
CA SER A 232 14.92 -3.27 -3.17
C SER A 232 14.61 -2.14 -4.16
N ASP A 233 13.43 -2.17 -4.78
CA ASP A 233 12.97 -1.12 -5.71
C ASP A 233 12.85 0.24 -5.01
N LEU A 234 12.31 0.28 -3.79
CA LEU A 234 12.18 1.53 -3.03
C LEU A 234 13.55 2.08 -2.59
N LEU A 235 14.46 1.23 -2.12
CA LEU A 235 15.84 1.67 -1.83
C LEU A 235 16.53 2.20 -3.09
N GLY A 236 16.35 1.52 -4.23
CA GLY A 236 16.83 1.98 -5.54
C GLY A 236 16.19 3.30 -5.95
N ALA A 237 14.88 3.47 -5.79
CA ALA A 237 14.17 4.72 -6.04
C ALA A 237 14.77 5.89 -5.24
N HIS A 238 15.01 5.66 -3.94
CA HIS A 238 15.63 6.65 -3.06
C HIS A 238 17.05 7.00 -3.50
N ALA A 239 17.87 5.99 -3.83
CA ALA A 239 19.23 6.21 -4.31
C ALA A 239 19.28 7.03 -5.62
N MET A 240 18.28 6.87 -6.49
CA MET A 240 18.13 7.62 -7.74
C MET A 240 17.43 8.98 -7.59
N GLY A 241 17.11 9.41 -6.37
CA GLY A 241 16.57 10.74 -6.09
C GLY A 241 15.05 10.83 -5.99
N VAL A 242 14.31 9.75 -6.17
CA VAL A 242 12.85 9.74 -5.95
C VAL A 242 12.57 9.82 -4.45
N ARG A 243 11.82 10.84 -4.04
CA ARG A 243 11.52 11.13 -2.63
C ARG A 243 10.05 11.01 -2.28
N ASN A 244 9.16 11.27 -3.23
CA ASN A 244 7.72 11.24 -2.98
C ASN A 244 7.15 9.92 -3.47
N VAL A 245 6.41 9.24 -2.60
CA VAL A 245 5.75 7.97 -2.92
C VAL A 245 4.28 8.01 -2.50
N VAL A 246 3.41 7.36 -3.27
CA VAL A 246 2.03 7.06 -2.88
C VAL A 246 1.88 5.55 -2.85
N LEU A 247 1.57 5.00 -1.69
CA LEU A 247 1.53 3.56 -1.45
C LEU A 247 0.12 3.02 -1.58
N VAL A 248 -0.06 2.04 -2.46
CA VAL A 248 -1.37 1.42 -2.74
C VAL A 248 -1.29 -0.10 -2.67
N THR A 249 -2.40 -0.74 -2.38
CA THR A 249 -2.47 -2.21 -2.44
C THR A 249 -2.41 -2.69 -3.89
N GLY A 250 -2.98 -1.94 -4.80
CA GLY A 250 -3.22 -2.32 -6.20
C GLY A 250 -4.62 -2.93 -6.38
N ASP A 251 -5.22 -2.66 -7.54
CA ASP A 251 -6.55 -3.19 -7.89
C ASP A 251 -6.43 -4.63 -8.44
N VAL A 252 -7.43 -5.49 -8.22
CA VAL A 252 -7.46 -6.85 -8.78
C VAL A 252 -7.57 -6.76 -10.31
N PRO A 253 -6.77 -7.46 -11.12
CA PRO A 253 -6.95 -7.51 -12.57
C PRO A 253 -8.23 -8.30 -12.87
N LEU A 254 -9.38 -7.67 -12.73
CA LEU A 254 -10.66 -8.23 -13.14
C LEU A 254 -10.93 -8.00 -14.63
N VAL A 255 -10.21 -7.05 -15.23
CA VAL A 255 -10.43 -6.61 -16.61
C VAL A 255 -9.08 -6.31 -17.26
N GLY A 256 -8.73 -7.04 -18.31
CA GLY A 256 -7.53 -6.82 -19.12
C GLY A 256 -7.02 -8.09 -19.79
N ASP A 257 -6.00 -7.94 -20.64
CA ASP A 257 -5.39 -9.02 -21.44
C ASP A 257 -4.72 -10.13 -20.59
N TYR A 258 -4.65 -9.94 -19.26
CA TYR A 258 -3.94 -10.82 -18.32
C TYR A 258 -4.80 -11.23 -17.10
N SER A 259 -6.09 -11.44 -17.31
CA SER A 259 -7.04 -11.89 -16.28
C SER A 259 -6.61 -13.18 -15.56
N ASP A 260 -5.83 -14.02 -16.25
CA ASP A 260 -5.34 -15.30 -15.74
C ASP A 260 -4.00 -15.20 -14.98
N ALA A 261 -3.42 -14.00 -14.87
CA ALA A 261 -2.20 -13.81 -14.11
C ALA A 261 -2.44 -14.05 -12.62
N THR A 262 -1.61 -14.92 -12.02
CA THR A 262 -1.69 -15.19 -10.58
C THR A 262 -1.26 -13.96 -9.79
N ALA A 263 -2.15 -13.41 -9.00
CA ALA A 263 -1.82 -12.30 -8.13
C ALA A 263 -0.88 -12.73 -6.99
N VAL A 264 0.24 -12.03 -6.84
CA VAL A 264 1.13 -12.14 -5.67
C VAL A 264 0.77 -11.01 -4.71
N VAL A 265 0.45 -11.35 -3.47
CA VAL A 265 0.13 -10.36 -2.41
C VAL A 265 0.84 -10.79 -1.15
N ASP A 266 2.05 -10.25 -0.93
CA ASP A 266 2.79 -10.46 0.31
C ASP A 266 2.38 -9.48 1.40
N VAL A 267 2.09 -8.23 0.99
CA VAL A 267 1.66 -7.15 1.87
C VAL A 267 0.60 -6.30 1.19
N ASP A 268 -0.23 -5.63 1.98
CA ASP A 268 -1.12 -4.57 1.48
C ASP A 268 -0.45 -3.18 1.59
N SER A 269 -1.20 -2.13 1.28
CA SER A 269 -0.68 -0.75 1.36
C SER A 269 -0.24 -0.35 2.78
N ILE A 270 -0.82 -0.92 3.83
CA ILE A 270 -0.46 -0.63 5.23
C ILE A 270 0.87 -1.33 5.56
N GLY A 271 1.02 -2.59 5.18
CA GLY A 271 2.28 -3.32 5.33
C GLY A 271 3.43 -2.66 4.56
N LEU A 272 3.17 -2.21 3.33
CA LEU A 272 4.15 -1.46 2.53
C LEU A 272 4.50 -0.11 3.17
N LEU A 273 3.51 0.59 3.73
CA LEU A 273 3.73 1.84 4.46
C LEU A 273 4.62 1.64 5.69
N ASN A 274 4.39 0.58 6.46
CA ASN A 274 5.26 0.23 7.58
C ASN A 274 6.70 -0.04 7.13
N ALA A 275 6.90 -0.71 5.98
CA ALA A 275 8.24 -0.94 5.43
C ALA A 275 8.94 0.37 5.09
N VAL A 276 8.28 1.28 4.38
CA VAL A 276 8.85 2.58 3.99
C VAL A 276 9.07 3.49 5.21
N SER A 277 8.17 3.43 6.19
CA SER A 277 8.35 4.15 7.46
C SER A 277 9.61 3.67 8.19
N ARG A 278 9.86 2.35 8.24
CA ARG A 278 11.10 1.79 8.81
C ARG A 278 12.34 2.25 8.06
N PHE A 279 12.30 2.35 6.73
CA PHE A 279 13.40 2.93 5.96
C PHE A 279 13.70 4.37 6.35
N ASN A 280 12.67 5.18 6.59
CA ASN A 280 12.84 6.54 7.10
C ASN A 280 13.44 6.57 8.52
N HIS A 281 13.47 5.43 9.21
CA HIS A 281 14.14 5.24 10.50
C HIS A 281 15.45 4.43 10.40
N GLY A 282 15.94 4.15 9.19
CA GLY A 282 17.23 3.51 8.97
C GLY A 282 17.23 1.98 9.11
N THR A 283 16.05 1.32 9.11
CA THR A 283 15.95 -0.14 9.23
C THR A 283 15.03 -0.72 8.17
N ASP A 284 15.23 -1.97 7.81
CA ASP A 284 14.31 -2.76 6.98
C ASP A 284 13.17 -3.38 7.81
N VAL A 285 12.29 -4.16 7.17
CA VAL A 285 11.20 -4.86 7.86
C VAL A 285 11.69 -5.95 8.81
N GLY A 286 12.86 -6.50 8.58
CA GLY A 286 13.52 -7.47 9.46
C GLY A 286 14.25 -6.83 10.65
N GLY A 287 14.23 -5.49 10.76
CA GLY A 287 14.92 -4.75 11.81
C GLY A 287 16.43 -4.59 11.57
N GLN A 288 16.93 -4.97 10.38
CA GLN A 288 18.34 -4.80 10.04
C GLN A 288 18.60 -3.36 9.60
N SER A 289 19.78 -2.83 9.97
CA SER A 289 20.19 -1.49 9.56
C SER A 289 20.39 -1.43 8.05
N ILE A 290 19.81 -0.40 7.41
CA ILE A 290 20.06 -0.06 6.00
C ILE A 290 21.17 1.01 5.85
N GLY A 291 21.85 1.34 6.93
CA GLY A 291 22.91 2.36 6.99
C GLY A 291 22.34 3.71 7.37
N GLN A 292 21.93 4.53 6.41
CA GLN A 292 21.35 5.84 6.64
C GLN A 292 19.82 5.81 6.46
N PRO A 293 19.06 6.60 7.23
CA PRO A 293 17.61 6.72 7.01
C PRO A 293 17.31 7.28 5.63
N THR A 294 16.21 6.80 5.05
CA THR A 294 15.67 7.39 3.83
C THR A 294 14.88 8.68 4.15
N ALA A 295 14.56 9.43 3.11
CA ALA A 295 13.80 10.68 3.18
C ALA A 295 12.49 10.58 2.37
N PHE A 296 11.79 9.46 2.45
CA PHE A 296 10.53 9.35 1.74
C PHE A 296 9.45 10.24 2.34
N ASN A 297 8.81 11.05 1.49
CA ASN A 297 7.57 11.74 1.76
C ASN A 297 6.43 10.79 1.36
N ILE A 298 5.72 10.25 2.34
CA ILE A 298 4.85 9.08 2.17
C ILE A 298 3.40 9.52 2.04
N GLY A 299 2.84 9.37 0.85
CA GLY A 299 1.43 9.57 0.57
C GLY A 299 0.62 8.28 0.72
N VAL A 300 -0.61 8.42 1.16
CA VAL A 300 -1.59 7.34 1.24
C VAL A 300 -2.88 7.72 0.54
N THR A 301 -3.61 6.73 0.05
CA THR A 301 -4.91 6.97 -0.59
C THR A 301 -6.06 6.85 0.40
N LEU A 302 -7.10 7.64 0.17
CA LEU A 302 -8.40 7.55 0.82
C LEU A 302 -9.49 7.58 -0.26
N ASN A 303 -10.48 6.69 -0.15
CA ASN A 303 -11.60 6.64 -1.08
C ASN A 303 -12.89 7.22 -0.48
N PRO A 304 -13.26 8.48 -0.80
CA PRO A 304 -14.51 9.06 -0.32
C PRO A 304 -15.77 8.39 -0.89
N GLY A 305 -15.63 7.69 -2.03
CA GLY A 305 -16.69 6.94 -2.68
C GLY A 305 -16.76 5.46 -2.27
N ALA A 306 -16.08 5.05 -1.21
CA ALA A 306 -16.13 3.66 -0.76
C ALA A 306 -17.55 3.23 -0.39
N GLU A 307 -17.94 2.01 -0.78
CA GLU A 307 -19.22 1.41 -0.41
C GLU A 307 -19.29 1.19 1.10
N ASP A 308 -18.27 0.55 1.67
CA ASP A 308 -18.06 0.41 3.11
C ASP A 308 -17.10 1.52 3.60
N LEU A 309 -17.69 2.68 3.92
CA LEU A 309 -16.94 3.83 4.39
C LEU A 309 -16.32 3.59 5.78
N ASP A 310 -16.98 2.82 6.64
CA ASP A 310 -16.47 2.53 7.97
C ASP A 310 -15.19 1.68 7.90
N ARG A 311 -15.15 0.71 7.01
CA ARG A 311 -13.96 -0.07 6.72
C ARG A 311 -12.85 0.81 6.15
N GLU A 312 -13.16 1.69 5.19
CA GLU A 312 -12.18 2.60 4.61
C GLU A 312 -11.62 3.55 5.68
N MET A 313 -12.46 4.04 6.60
CA MET A 313 -12.02 4.91 7.69
C MET A 313 -11.09 4.17 8.68
N ARG A 314 -11.42 2.93 9.05
CA ARG A 314 -10.52 2.12 9.90
C ARG A 314 -9.16 1.90 9.21
N ARG A 315 -9.15 1.55 7.93
CA ARG A 315 -7.91 1.40 7.16
C ARG A 315 -7.12 2.72 7.08
N PHE A 316 -7.82 3.84 6.97
CA PHE A 316 -7.20 5.15 6.97
C PHE A 316 -6.52 5.46 8.31
N GLU A 317 -7.13 5.12 9.44
CA GLU A 317 -6.51 5.24 10.77
C GLU A 317 -5.20 4.45 10.86
N TYR A 318 -5.18 3.20 10.43
CA TYR A 318 -3.95 2.41 10.36
C TYR A 318 -2.87 3.04 9.49
N LYS A 319 -3.24 3.67 8.36
CA LYS A 319 -2.30 4.40 7.51
C LYS A 319 -1.71 5.63 8.24
N LEU A 320 -2.51 6.33 9.04
CA LEU A 320 -2.03 7.45 9.87
C LEU A 320 -1.03 6.97 10.93
N GLU A 321 -1.36 5.90 11.65
CA GLU A 321 -0.52 5.30 12.70
C GLU A 321 0.80 4.78 12.12
N ALA A 322 0.78 4.22 10.92
CA ALA A 322 1.97 3.73 10.23
C ALA A 322 2.91 4.84 9.71
N GLY A 323 2.51 6.11 9.78
CA GLY A 323 3.40 7.25 9.51
C GLY A 323 3.21 7.92 8.15
N ALA A 324 1.98 8.01 7.64
CA ALA A 324 1.66 8.80 6.45
C ALA A 324 2.04 10.28 6.62
N ASP A 325 2.60 10.89 5.57
CA ASP A 325 2.96 12.31 5.53
C ASP A 325 1.89 13.18 4.87
N PHE A 326 1.14 12.64 3.89
CA PHE A 326 0.05 13.32 3.20
C PHE A 326 -0.99 12.32 2.67
N VAL A 327 -2.15 12.83 2.31
CA VAL A 327 -3.28 12.05 1.82
C VAL A 327 -3.62 12.46 0.39
N VAL A 328 -3.93 11.48 -0.45
CA VAL A 328 -4.51 11.68 -1.78
C VAL A 328 -5.89 11.04 -1.80
N THR A 329 -6.93 11.76 -2.13
CA THR A 329 -8.24 11.13 -2.31
C THR A 329 -8.30 10.42 -3.66
N ARG A 330 -9.05 9.31 -3.76
CA ARG A 330 -9.49 8.85 -5.09
C ARG A 330 -10.35 9.94 -5.73
N PRO A 331 -10.49 9.95 -7.06
CA PRO A 331 -11.26 10.99 -7.73
C PRO A 331 -12.67 11.13 -7.14
N VAL A 332 -13.05 12.35 -6.83
CA VAL A 332 -14.40 12.73 -6.44
C VAL A 332 -15.10 13.44 -7.59
N PHE A 333 -16.40 13.25 -7.69
CA PHE A 333 -17.22 13.81 -8.77
C PHE A 333 -18.29 14.76 -8.24
N ASP A 334 -18.45 14.86 -6.92
CA ASP A 334 -19.26 15.88 -6.25
C ASP A 334 -18.70 16.24 -4.88
N SER A 335 -19.13 17.37 -4.32
CA SER A 335 -18.71 17.82 -3.00
C SER A 335 -19.23 16.92 -1.86
N ARG A 336 -20.39 16.28 -2.06
CA ARG A 336 -21.02 15.43 -1.03
C ARG A 336 -20.15 14.21 -0.71
N SER A 337 -19.53 13.62 -1.72
CA SER A 337 -18.59 12.51 -1.53
C SER A 337 -17.41 12.94 -0.65
N PHE A 338 -16.85 14.13 -0.88
CA PHE A 338 -15.79 14.69 -0.05
C PHE A 338 -16.28 15.00 1.38
N ASP A 339 -17.49 15.55 1.54
CA ASP A 339 -18.07 15.91 2.83
C ASP A 339 -18.18 14.72 3.79
N ARG A 340 -18.37 13.50 3.26
CA ARG A 340 -18.43 12.26 4.05
C ARG A 340 -17.14 11.99 4.85
N VAL A 341 -16.01 12.44 4.35
CA VAL A 341 -14.67 12.17 4.92
C VAL A 341 -14.01 13.44 5.48
N ALA A 342 -14.56 14.62 5.20
CA ALA A 342 -13.92 15.91 5.49
C ALA A 342 -13.50 16.06 6.96
N LYS A 343 -14.40 15.75 7.90
CA LYS A 343 -14.10 15.84 9.34
C LYS A 343 -12.93 14.95 9.74
N LYS A 344 -12.86 13.71 9.22
CA LYS A 344 -11.77 12.80 9.53
C LYS A 344 -10.44 13.26 8.96
N LEU A 345 -10.46 13.88 7.77
CA LEU A 345 -9.29 14.49 7.15
C LEU A 345 -8.79 15.72 7.97
N GLU A 346 -9.70 16.54 8.46
CA GLU A 346 -9.37 17.66 9.36
C GLU A 346 -8.74 17.18 10.67
N ASP A 347 -9.32 16.15 11.29
CA ASP A 347 -8.83 15.56 12.54
C ASP A 347 -7.44 14.93 12.38
N ALA A 348 -7.15 14.34 11.20
CA ALA A 348 -5.85 13.76 10.88
C ALA A 348 -4.71 14.79 10.78
N LYS A 349 -5.03 16.06 10.54
CA LYS A 349 -4.06 17.19 10.42
C LYS A 349 -2.97 16.96 9.36
N LEU A 350 -3.22 16.08 8.39
CA LEU A 350 -2.33 15.85 7.27
C LEU A 350 -2.73 16.72 6.07
N PRO A 351 -1.76 17.12 5.22
CA PRO A 351 -2.05 17.72 3.94
C PRO A 351 -2.89 16.78 3.08
N VAL A 352 -3.91 17.33 2.41
CA VAL A 352 -4.81 16.58 1.53
C VAL A 352 -4.67 17.09 0.10
N LEU A 353 -4.40 16.18 -0.83
CA LEU A 353 -4.51 16.40 -2.26
C LEU A 353 -5.85 15.82 -2.74
N LEU A 354 -6.72 16.68 -3.24
CA LEU A 354 -8.00 16.27 -3.80
C LEU A 354 -7.79 15.58 -5.14
N GLY A 355 -8.20 14.32 -5.24
CA GLY A 355 -8.24 13.62 -6.52
C GLY A 355 -9.36 14.15 -7.42
N LEU A 356 -9.01 14.61 -8.62
CA LEU A 356 -9.93 15.04 -9.66
C LEU A 356 -9.68 14.24 -10.93
N ARG A 357 -10.73 13.93 -11.66
CA ARG A 357 -10.66 13.30 -12.98
C ARG A 357 -11.68 13.93 -13.92
N PRO A 358 -11.26 14.57 -15.00
CA PRO A 358 -12.19 14.98 -16.05
C PRO A 358 -12.74 13.75 -16.76
N LEU A 359 -14.05 13.73 -16.97
CA LEU A 359 -14.71 12.66 -17.74
C LEU A 359 -14.61 13.00 -19.24
N ASP A 360 -14.10 12.08 -20.04
CA ASP A 360 -13.89 12.34 -21.47
C ASP A 360 -15.15 12.11 -22.33
N SER A 361 -16.07 11.26 -21.86
CA SER A 361 -17.28 10.89 -22.58
C SER A 361 -18.34 10.33 -21.64
N VAL A 362 -19.56 10.14 -22.14
CA VAL A 362 -20.62 9.39 -21.43
C VAL A 362 -20.18 7.95 -21.17
N LEU A 363 -19.53 7.30 -22.14
CA LEU A 363 -19.03 5.93 -21.97
C LEU A 363 -17.93 5.83 -20.91
N ASP A 364 -17.05 6.83 -20.82
CA ASP A 364 -16.05 6.90 -19.75
C ASP A 364 -16.71 7.05 -18.37
N ALA A 365 -17.76 7.89 -18.28
CA ALA A 365 -18.52 8.07 -17.05
C ALA A 365 -19.26 6.77 -16.65
N GLU A 366 -19.87 6.08 -17.61
CA GLU A 366 -20.55 4.79 -17.38
C GLU A 366 -19.57 3.69 -17.00
N TRP A 367 -18.39 3.62 -17.65
CA TRP A 367 -17.32 2.69 -17.28
C TRP A 367 -16.83 2.96 -15.85
N MET A 368 -16.60 4.23 -15.50
CA MET A 368 -16.21 4.60 -14.14
C MET A 368 -17.26 4.20 -13.11
N ALA A 369 -18.55 4.35 -13.44
CA ALA A 369 -19.64 4.03 -12.51
C ALA A 369 -19.86 2.54 -12.31
N ASN A 370 -19.63 1.72 -13.36
CA ASN A 370 -20.03 0.31 -13.35
C ASN A 370 -18.85 -0.66 -13.20
N GLU A 371 -17.66 -0.29 -13.70
CA GLU A 371 -16.51 -1.19 -13.79
C GLU A 371 -15.37 -0.80 -12.83
N MET A 372 -15.31 0.47 -12.37
CA MET A 372 -14.24 0.91 -11.50
C MET A 372 -14.64 0.77 -10.03
N PRO A 373 -14.03 -0.17 -9.26
CA PRO A 373 -14.40 -0.41 -7.88
C PRO A 373 -14.28 0.85 -7.01
N GLY A 374 -15.33 1.16 -6.25
CA GLY A 374 -15.39 2.29 -5.33
C GLY A 374 -15.41 3.66 -6.01
N SER A 375 -15.74 3.71 -7.32
CA SER A 375 -16.01 4.95 -8.04
C SER A 375 -17.52 5.16 -8.09
N GLN A 376 -17.99 6.32 -7.64
CA GLN A 376 -19.40 6.68 -7.67
C GLN A 376 -19.57 7.95 -8.53
N ILE A 377 -20.28 7.82 -9.65
CA ILE A 377 -20.65 8.96 -10.48
C ILE A 377 -22.08 9.37 -10.09
N PRO A 378 -22.27 10.55 -9.49
CA PRO A 378 -23.61 11.01 -9.10
C PRO A 378 -24.53 11.20 -10.30
N ASP A 379 -25.84 10.94 -10.11
CA ASP A 379 -26.85 11.09 -11.17
C ASP A 379 -26.82 12.48 -11.83
N GLY A 380 -26.57 13.53 -11.05
CA GLY A 380 -26.44 14.89 -11.55
C GLY A 380 -25.27 15.05 -12.54
N VAL A 381 -24.13 14.43 -12.25
CA VAL A 381 -22.94 14.40 -13.11
C VAL A 381 -23.22 13.56 -14.36
N MET A 382 -23.77 12.37 -14.19
CA MET A 382 -24.16 11.51 -15.31
C MET A 382 -25.18 12.22 -16.22
N GLY A 383 -26.15 12.93 -15.64
CA GLY A 383 -27.13 13.73 -16.38
C GLY A 383 -26.49 14.90 -17.15
N ARG A 384 -25.46 15.55 -16.60
CA ARG A 384 -24.67 16.58 -17.31
C ARG A 384 -23.96 15.95 -18.52
N MET A 385 -23.24 14.86 -18.32
CA MET A 385 -22.53 14.16 -19.40
C MET A 385 -23.47 13.71 -20.54
N ARG A 386 -24.63 13.13 -20.21
CA ARG A 386 -25.62 12.66 -21.20
C ARG A 386 -26.28 13.76 -22.03
N ARG A 387 -26.27 15.02 -21.57
CA ARG A 387 -26.79 16.17 -22.34
C ARG A 387 -25.83 16.68 -23.40
N ALA A 388 -24.57 16.29 -23.36
CA ALA A 388 -23.59 16.67 -24.36
C ALA A 388 -23.93 16.05 -25.73
N GLN A 389 -23.97 16.88 -26.77
CA GLN A 389 -24.45 16.47 -28.10
C GLN A 389 -23.31 16.00 -29.04
N SER A 390 -22.06 16.16 -28.62
CA SER A 390 -20.88 15.68 -29.37
C SER A 390 -19.78 15.18 -28.39
N PRO A 391 -18.82 14.42 -28.88
CA PRO A 391 -17.65 14.00 -28.06
C PRO A 391 -16.87 15.19 -27.50
N GLU A 392 -16.69 16.25 -28.27
CA GLU A 392 -15.99 17.47 -27.85
C GLU A 392 -16.76 18.19 -26.74
N ALA A 393 -18.10 18.30 -26.89
CA ALA A 393 -18.96 18.88 -25.87
C ALA A 393 -18.95 18.04 -24.58
N ALA A 394 -18.94 16.71 -24.69
CA ALA A 394 -18.85 15.83 -23.52
C ALA A 394 -17.51 16.01 -22.77
N ALA A 395 -16.41 16.06 -23.49
CA ALA A 395 -15.11 16.31 -22.90
C ALA A 395 -14.99 17.69 -22.24
N ALA A 396 -15.54 18.73 -22.87
CA ALA A 396 -15.61 20.09 -22.31
C ALA A 396 -16.47 20.12 -21.03
N GLU A 397 -17.59 19.39 -21.02
CA GLU A 397 -18.45 19.27 -19.84
C GLU A 397 -17.74 18.53 -18.69
N GLY A 398 -17.00 17.45 -18.98
CA GLY A 398 -16.21 16.75 -17.97
C GLY A 398 -15.13 17.64 -17.34
N ILE A 399 -14.46 18.49 -18.12
CA ILE A 399 -13.52 19.49 -17.61
C ILE A 399 -14.27 20.52 -16.74
N ALA A 400 -15.44 21.01 -17.18
CA ALA A 400 -16.24 21.96 -16.43
C ALA A 400 -16.67 21.39 -15.07
N ILE A 401 -17.12 20.13 -15.02
CA ILE A 401 -17.46 19.43 -13.77
C ILE A 401 -16.26 19.41 -12.82
N ALA A 402 -15.07 19.04 -13.31
CA ALA A 402 -13.86 18.99 -12.50
C ALA A 402 -13.42 20.39 -12.02
N ARG A 403 -13.57 21.44 -12.86
CA ARG A 403 -13.30 22.84 -12.47
C ARG A 403 -14.27 23.34 -11.39
N ASP A 404 -15.56 23.02 -11.50
CA ASP A 404 -16.56 23.38 -10.49
C ASP A 404 -16.17 22.79 -9.12
N LEU A 405 -15.75 21.51 -9.09
CA LEU A 405 -15.27 20.85 -7.87
C LEU A 405 -13.98 21.46 -7.35
N TYR A 406 -13.03 21.72 -8.23
CA TYR A 406 -11.77 22.37 -7.89
C TYR A 406 -12.02 23.71 -7.20
N ALA A 407 -12.85 24.57 -7.81
CA ALA A 407 -13.19 25.88 -7.26
C ALA A 407 -13.92 25.77 -5.91
N GLY A 408 -14.87 24.84 -5.80
CA GLY A 408 -15.69 24.65 -4.59
C GLY A 408 -14.92 24.06 -3.39
N LEU A 409 -13.86 23.31 -3.62
CA LEU A 409 -13.11 22.60 -2.57
C LEU A 409 -11.71 23.18 -2.31
N LYS A 410 -11.22 24.13 -3.11
CA LYS A 410 -9.88 24.73 -3.01
C LYS A 410 -9.55 25.27 -1.61
N GLY A 411 -10.49 25.81 -0.88
CA GLY A 411 -10.28 26.32 0.49
C GLY A 411 -10.25 25.24 1.58
N ARG A 412 -10.53 23.98 1.24
CA ARG A 412 -10.70 22.86 2.19
C ARG A 412 -9.59 21.81 2.11
N VAL A 413 -8.75 21.90 1.08
CA VAL A 413 -7.64 20.98 0.81
C VAL A 413 -6.36 21.77 0.57
N GLN A 414 -5.22 21.12 0.55
CA GLN A 414 -3.91 21.76 0.31
C GLN A 414 -3.43 21.70 -1.12
N GLY A 415 -4.06 20.91 -1.94
CA GLY A 415 -3.70 20.78 -3.34
C GLY A 415 -4.65 19.86 -4.07
N VAL A 416 -4.31 19.61 -5.31
CA VAL A 416 -5.04 18.67 -6.17
C VAL A 416 -4.09 17.68 -6.83
N LEU A 417 -4.60 16.46 -7.03
CA LEU A 417 -4.07 15.51 -7.99
C LEU A 417 -5.08 15.36 -9.11
N VAL A 418 -4.71 15.76 -10.32
CA VAL A 418 -5.58 15.58 -11.49
C VAL A 418 -5.11 14.36 -12.28
N THR A 419 -5.99 13.37 -12.40
CA THR A 419 -5.77 12.19 -13.22
C THR A 419 -6.39 12.35 -14.59
N SER A 420 -5.85 11.66 -15.60
CA SER A 420 -6.37 11.71 -16.97
C SER A 420 -6.19 10.37 -17.66
N LEU A 421 -6.84 10.20 -18.80
CA LEU A 421 -6.57 9.05 -19.66
C LEU A 421 -5.14 9.09 -20.22
N PRO A 422 -4.55 7.93 -20.54
CA PRO A 422 -3.20 7.87 -21.12
C PRO A 422 -3.08 8.79 -22.35
N GLY A 423 -1.99 9.58 -22.39
CA GLY A 423 -1.74 10.53 -23.48
C GLY A 423 -2.59 11.81 -23.46
N ARG A 424 -3.44 12.02 -22.45
CA ARG A 424 -4.36 13.16 -22.35
C ARG A 424 -4.06 14.10 -21.18
N ILE A 425 -2.77 14.34 -20.92
CA ILE A 425 -2.35 15.29 -19.88
C ILE A 425 -2.87 16.72 -20.13
N ASP A 426 -3.11 17.07 -21.39
CA ASP A 426 -3.75 18.32 -21.81
C ASP A 426 -5.05 18.56 -21.02
N ARG A 427 -5.89 17.55 -20.89
CA ARG A 427 -7.16 17.62 -20.13
C ARG A 427 -6.95 17.91 -18.65
N ALA A 428 -5.93 17.29 -18.05
CA ALA A 428 -5.59 17.57 -16.66
C ALA A 428 -5.08 19.01 -16.48
N LEU A 429 -4.29 19.50 -17.41
CA LEU A 429 -3.76 20.85 -17.38
C LEU A 429 -4.85 21.91 -17.60
N ASP A 430 -5.84 21.61 -18.45
CA ASP A 430 -6.99 22.50 -18.67
C ASP A 430 -7.82 22.74 -17.39
N ILE A 431 -7.83 21.82 -16.42
CA ILE A 431 -8.54 22.02 -15.15
C ILE A 431 -7.83 23.05 -14.27
N LEU A 432 -6.52 23.16 -14.39
CA LEU A 432 -5.69 24.04 -13.57
C LEU A 432 -5.66 25.48 -14.05
N ASP A 433 -6.03 25.74 -15.32
CA ASP A 433 -6.19 27.06 -15.90
C ASP A 433 -7.49 27.73 -15.38
#